data_a85e943d9e54b0398e0b815827ad287a
#
_entry.id   a85e943d9e54b0398e0b815827ad287a
#
_cell.length_a   1.000
_cell.length_b   1.000
_cell.length_c   1.000
_cell.angle_alpha   90.00
_cell.angle_beta   90.00
_cell.angle_gamma   90.00
#
_symmetry.space_group_name_H-M   'P 1'
#
loop_
_entity.id
_entity.type
_entity.pdbx_description
1 polymer ?
#
loop_
_entity_poly.entity_id
_entity_poly.type
_entity_poly.pdbx_seq_one_letter_code
_entity_poly.pdbx_strand_id
1 'polypeptide(L)'
;MDPYKALSVDKNTSDVEIKKAYRKLALKYHPDKGGTKEDEKKFKEITQAYEILGDKQKRAQYDQFGHMAGGPGGPGFGGFDFSGFQDVKFDFGGGFGDIFDTFFGGGARRTKQRQGPIRGNDIEIVVHLTFEESVFGTTKEVELSRYEQCEHCKGMGNEPGSKIIDCTECQGTGQKVRIQRTPLGQIQTASTCEKCAGAGKVPEKKCRQCKGEGRMLKYQKIKIKIPAGIHDKAAIRLSGKGEAGLKGGPAGDLFAHISIAPSKEFEREGDDIKTSQNIHLLQAILGDEIEVKTIHGDIKLKIPAGTENGKVFKLKSYGVPRIGTSAKGDHFVK
;
A
#
# COMPACT_ATOMS: atom_id res chain seq x y z
N MET A 1 14.77 29.23 20.61
CA MET A 1 15.81 28.28 21.05
C MET A 1 17.04 28.46 20.17
N ASP A 2 18.25 28.56 20.74
CA ASP A 2 19.48 28.69 19.98
C ASP A 2 20.05 27.30 19.67
N PRO A 3 20.16 26.90 18.41
CA PRO A 3 20.59 25.55 18.01
C PRO A 3 22.06 25.26 18.39
N TYR A 4 22.93 26.27 18.47
CA TYR A 4 24.31 26.11 18.91
C TYR A 4 24.37 25.78 20.42
N LYS A 5 23.54 26.43 21.23
CA LYS A 5 23.42 26.12 22.66
C LYS A 5 22.82 24.74 22.91
N ALA A 6 21.84 24.35 22.11
CA ALA A 6 21.21 23.04 22.27
C ALA A 6 22.17 21.87 22.00
N LEU A 7 23.08 22.02 21.04
CA LEU A 7 24.14 21.06 20.76
C LEU A 7 25.40 21.26 21.61
N SER A 8 25.43 22.30 22.45
CA SER A 8 26.61 22.69 23.27
C SER A 8 27.87 22.87 22.41
N VAL A 9 27.75 23.60 21.31
CA VAL A 9 28.85 23.88 20.37
C VAL A 9 28.94 25.38 20.07
N ASP A 10 30.11 25.86 19.67
CA ASP A 10 30.29 27.26 19.28
C ASP A 10 29.89 27.53 17.83
N LYS A 11 29.61 28.80 17.52
CA LYS A 11 29.21 29.22 16.18
C LYS A 11 30.23 28.91 15.07
N ASN A 12 31.52 28.82 15.44
CA ASN A 12 32.59 28.53 14.50
C ASN A 12 32.92 27.03 14.40
N THR A 13 32.15 26.17 15.04
CA THR A 13 32.38 24.73 15.07
C THR A 13 32.22 24.10 13.67
N SER A 14 33.10 23.19 13.34
CA SER A 14 33.07 22.47 12.04
C SER A 14 31.87 21.51 11.95
N ASP A 15 31.40 21.23 10.71
CA ASP A 15 30.28 20.33 10.46
C ASP A 15 30.50 18.91 11.02
N VAL A 16 31.79 18.46 11.06
CA VAL A 16 32.15 17.17 11.61
C VAL A 16 31.98 17.13 13.13
N GLU A 17 32.34 18.23 13.80
CA GLU A 17 32.17 18.34 15.25
C GLU A 17 30.72 18.51 15.66
N ILE A 18 29.91 19.26 14.89
CA ILE A 18 28.46 19.36 15.06
C ILE A 18 27.83 17.96 15.00
N LYS A 19 28.19 17.15 14.00
CA LYS A 19 27.71 15.77 13.87
C LYS A 19 28.13 14.86 15.03
N LYS A 20 29.37 15.05 15.53
CA LYS A 20 29.89 14.31 16.69
C LYS A 20 29.15 14.69 17.98
N ALA A 21 28.90 15.99 18.19
CA ALA A 21 28.16 16.50 19.33
C ALA A 21 26.71 15.97 19.33
N TYR A 22 26.02 16.02 18.17
CA TYR A 22 24.68 15.47 18.01
C TYR A 22 24.63 13.98 18.39
N ARG A 23 25.53 13.15 17.82
CA ARG A 23 25.56 11.71 18.12
C ARG A 23 25.75 11.44 19.61
N LYS A 24 26.63 12.17 20.27
CA LYS A 24 26.89 12.02 21.70
C LYS A 24 25.65 12.36 22.54
N LEU A 25 24.97 13.45 22.23
CA LEU A 25 23.77 13.89 22.93
C LEU A 25 22.54 13.01 22.62
N ALA A 26 22.37 12.59 21.36
CA ALA A 26 21.31 11.68 20.94
C ALA A 26 21.41 10.32 21.62
N LEU A 27 22.62 9.76 21.78
CA LEU A 27 22.85 8.53 22.55
C LEU A 27 22.59 8.68 24.04
N LYS A 28 22.80 9.88 24.59
CA LYS A 28 22.58 10.17 26.01
C LYS A 28 21.10 10.28 26.35
N TYR A 29 20.30 10.92 25.48
CA TYR A 29 18.89 11.24 25.71
C TYR A 29 17.93 10.39 24.84
N HIS A 30 18.40 9.20 24.38
CA HIS A 30 17.59 8.32 23.52
C HIS A 30 16.38 7.78 24.32
N PRO A 31 15.16 7.81 23.73
CA PRO A 31 13.94 7.37 24.42
C PRO A 31 13.99 5.90 24.86
N ASP A 32 14.66 5.02 24.13
CA ASP A 32 14.78 3.58 24.45
C ASP A 32 15.61 3.30 25.71
N LYS A 33 16.31 4.29 26.24
CA LYS A 33 17.10 4.12 27.49
C LYS A 33 16.30 4.41 28.76
N GLY A 34 14.97 4.49 28.67
CA GLY A 34 14.09 4.70 29.83
C GLY A 34 14.15 6.13 30.39
N GLY A 35 14.35 7.11 29.53
CA GLY A 35 14.46 8.52 29.87
C GLY A 35 13.18 9.11 30.46
N THR A 36 13.36 10.20 31.20
CA THR A 36 12.24 11.00 31.75
C THR A 36 11.59 11.85 30.64
N LYS A 37 10.39 12.39 30.90
CA LYS A 37 9.73 13.36 29.99
C LYS A 37 10.60 14.57 29.66
N GLU A 38 11.54 14.90 30.54
CA GLU A 38 12.52 15.97 30.32
C GLU A 38 13.61 15.55 29.33
N ASP A 39 14.03 14.28 29.34
CA ASP A 39 15.00 13.74 28.39
C ASP A 39 14.41 13.66 26.99
N GLU A 40 13.13 13.31 26.85
CA GLU A 40 12.41 13.36 25.57
C GLU A 40 12.34 14.79 25.00
N LYS A 41 12.08 15.80 25.84
CA LYS A 41 12.12 17.21 25.41
C LYS A 41 13.49 17.60 24.91
N LYS A 42 14.55 17.27 25.68
CA LYS A 42 15.92 17.54 25.28
C LYS A 42 16.32 16.81 23.99
N PHE A 43 15.89 15.56 23.81
CA PHE A 43 16.13 14.82 22.58
C PHE A 43 15.49 15.51 21.36
N LYS A 44 14.25 15.98 21.48
CA LYS A 44 13.58 16.76 20.43
C LYS A 44 14.32 18.05 20.10
N GLU A 45 14.76 18.78 21.14
CA GLU A 45 15.53 20.02 20.98
C GLU A 45 16.87 19.80 20.29
N ILE A 46 17.59 18.74 20.64
CA ILE A 46 18.88 18.34 20.05
C ILE A 46 18.69 17.95 18.57
N THR A 47 17.61 17.23 18.25
CA THR A 47 17.29 16.81 16.89
C THR A 47 16.96 18.01 16.00
N GLN A 48 16.13 18.93 16.49
CA GLN A 48 15.81 20.18 15.79
C GLN A 48 17.05 21.05 15.55
N ALA A 49 17.93 21.15 16.55
CA ALA A 49 19.18 21.89 16.42
C ALA A 49 20.11 21.30 15.35
N TYR A 50 20.21 19.98 15.30
CA TYR A 50 21.02 19.30 14.30
C TYR A 50 20.42 19.42 12.88
N GLU A 51 19.12 19.46 12.75
CA GLU A 51 18.43 19.65 11.47
C GLU A 51 18.74 21.03 10.85
N ILE A 52 18.93 22.05 11.69
CA ILE A 52 19.34 23.41 11.24
C ILE A 52 20.83 23.47 10.96
N LEU A 53 21.67 22.93 11.85
CA LEU A 53 23.12 23.08 11.78
C LEU A 53 23.83 22.01 10.95
N GLY A 54 23.16 20.86 10.69
CA GLY A 54 23.73 19.74 9.95
C GLY A 54 23.78 19.95 8.44
N ASP A 55 23.02 20.89 7.91
CA ASP A 55 23.03 21.28 6.51
C ASP A 55 23.66 22.65 6.32
N LYS A 56 24.65 22.76 5.43
CA LYS A 56 25.39 24.01 5.18
C LYS A 56 24.51 25.17 4.73
N GLN A 57 23.48 24.90 3.94
CA GLN A 57 22.58 25.95 3.44
C GLN A 57 21.67 26.46 4.56
N LYS A 58 21.10 25.54 5.36
CA LYS A 58 20.24 25.89 6.50
C LYS A 58 21.04 26.64 7.58
N ARG A 59 22.25 26.18 7.86
CA ARG A 59 23.17 26.86 8.79
C ARG A 59 23.49 28.28 8.34
N ALA A 60 23.87 28.47 7.07
CA ALA A 60 24.15 29.81 6.53
C ALA A 60 22.93 30.74 6.57
N GLN A 61 21.72 30.21 6.29
CA GLN A 61 20.50 30.97 6.42
C GLN A 61 20.18 31.34 7.88
N TYR A 62 20.35 30.41 8.81
CA TYR A 62 20.17 30.68 10.24
C TYR A 62 21.18 31.73 10.73
N ASP A 63 22.43 31.65 10.30
CA ASP A 63 23.48 32.62 10.69
C ASP A 63 23.24 34.00 10.12
N GLN A 64 22.62 34.12 8.94
CA GLN A 64 22.26 35.41 8.30
C GLN A 64 20.96 36.02 8.88
N PHE A 65 19.93 35.20 9.10
CA PHE A 65 18.58 35.69 9.41
C PHE A 65 18.13 35.33 10.84
N GLY A 66 18.73 34.37 11.49
CA GLY A 66 18.29 33.83 12.79
C GLY A 66 18.38 34.82 13.97
N HIS A 67 19.17 35.89 13.84
CA HIS A 67 19.22 36.96 14.83
C HIS A 67 18.20 38.10 14.59
N MET A 68 17.61 38.19 13.40
CA MET A 68 16.63 39.26 13.08
C MET A 68 15.17 38.85 13.36
N ALA A 69 14.89 37.59 13.59
CA ALA A 69 13.52 37.09 13.87
C ALA A 69 13.03 37.30 15.31
N GLY A 70 13.83 37.90 16.20
CA GLY A 70 13.50 38.15 17.61
C GLY A 70 13.21 39.60 17.97
N GLY A 71 13.06 40.55 17.02
CA GLY A 71 12.70 41.94 17.29
C GLY A 71 11.18 42.20 17.25
N PRO A 72 10.65 43.14 18.07
CA PRO A 72 9.23 43.50 18.05
C PRO A 72 8.93 44.32 16.78
N GLY A 73 8.56 43.65 15.67
CA GLY A 73 8.16 44.32 14.42
C GLY A 73 8.43 43.54 13.12
N GLY A 74 9.03 42.37 13.13
CA GLY A 74 9.20 41.54 11.94
C GLY A 74 8.01 40.61 11.72
N PRO A 75 7.67 40.16 10.48
CA PRO A 75 6.62 39.14 10.25
C PRO A 75 7.04 37.83 10.92
N GLY A 76 6.44 37.61 12.08
CA GLY A 76 6.89 36.76 13.18
C GLY A 76 6.96 35.28 12.89
N PHE A 77 8.06 34.73 13.27
CA PHE A 77 8.25 33.32 13.62
C PHE A 77 7.65 32.95 15.00
N GLY A 78 6.97 33.89 15.63
CA GLY A 78 6.38 33.76 16.95
C GLY A 78 4.89 33.50 16.88
N GLY A 79 4.47 32.25 16.76
CA GLY A 79 3.04 31.94 16.84
C GLY A 79 2.65 30.54 16.37
N PHE A 80 3.57 29.62 16.28
CA PHE A 80 3.18 28.21 16.12
C PHE A 80 2.97 27.62 17.51
N ASP A 81 1.70 27.59 17.92
CA ASP A 81 1.24 26.75 19.02
C ASP A 81 1.40 25.28 18.60
N PHE A 82 2.49 24.67 19.05
CA PHE A 82 2.85 23.28 18.80
C PHE A 82 2.03 22.33 19.69
N SER A 83 1.03 22.82 20.43
CA SER A 83 0.21 22.02 21.34
C SER A 83 -0.77 21.08 20.60
N GLY A 84 -1.05 21.34 19.32
CA GLY A 84 -1.94 20.52 18.50
C GLY A 84 -1.33 19.24 17.91
N PHE A 85 -0.02 19.00 18.05
CA PHE A 85 0.68 17.85 17.44
C PHE A 85 0.92 16.67 18.41
N GLN A 86 0.20 16.62 19.52
CA GLN A 86 0.41 15.61 20.57
C GLN A 86 -0.11 14.21 20.21
N ASP A 87 -0.93 14.05 19.16
CA ASP A 87 -1.57 12.77 18.79
C ASP A 87 -1.11 12.16 17.44
N VAL A 88 -0.08 12.71 16.81
CA VAL A 88 0.46 12.10 15.59
C VAL A 88 1.57 11.12 15.98
N LYS A 89 1.29 9.82 15.89
CA LYS A 89 2.30 8.75 15.95
C LYS A 89 3.29 8.97 14.82
N PHE A 90 4.47 9.50 15.16
CA PHE A 90 5.58 9.65 14.23
C PHE A 90 6.17 8.27 13.92
N ASP A 91 5.91 7.79 12.73
CA ASP A 91 6.69 6.71 12.13
C ASP A 91 8.04 7.31 11.67
N PHE A 92 9.13 6.82 12.26
CA PHE A 92 10.48 7.39 12.23
C PHE A 92 11.22 7.21 10.87
N GLY A 93 10.49 7.01 9.76
CA GLY A 93 11.07 6.57 8.48
C GLY A 93 11.10 7.55 7.32
N GLY A 94 10.47 8.69 7.36
CA GLY A 94 10.48 9.55 6.16
C GLY A 94 9.49 10.71 6.20
N GLY A 95 9.96 11.95 6.23
CA GLY A 95 9.11 13.02 5.79
C GLY A 95 9.17 14.39 6.47
N PHE A 96 10.14 14.67 7.36
CA PHE A 96 10.30 16.05 7.86
C PHE A 96 10.80 17.01 6.77
N GLY A 97 11.50 16.51 5.75
CA GLY A 97 11.97 17.31 4.63
C GLY A 97 10.85 17.94 3.82
N ASP A 98 9.77 17.22 3.57
CA ASP A 98 8.66 17.67 2.73
C ASP A 98 7.83 18.79 3.37
N ILE A 99 7.67 18.79 4.69
CA ILE A 99 6.93 19.85 5.40
C ILE A 99 7.74 21.13 5.47
N PHE A 100 9.04 21.03 5.63
CA PHE A 100 9.93 22.19 5.68
C PHE A 100 10.12 22.82 4.29
N ASP A 101 10.24 22.00 3.23
CA ASP A 101 10.31 22.48 1.84
C ASP A 101 9.00 23.16 1.40
N THR A 102 7.87 22.75 1.95
CA THR A 102 6.58 23.39 1.67
C THR A 102 6.47 24.76 2.34
N PHE A 103 7.12 24.95 3.48
CA PHE A 103 6.99 26.14 4.31
C PHE A 103 8.11 27.18 4.08
N PHE A 104 9.34 26.74 3.84
CA PHE A 104 10.52 27.61 3.70
C PHE A 104 11.03 27.76 2.28
N GLY A 105 10.69 26.86 1.42
CA GLY A 105 10.99 26.98 0.00
C GLY A 105 10.05 27.99 -0.67
N GLY A 106 10.11 29.27 -0.30
CA GLY A 106 9.29 30.39 -0.80
C GLY A 106 9.35 30.64 -2.31
N GLY A 107 9.41 29.60 -3.10
CA GLY A 107 9.13 29.55 -4.52
C GLY A 107 8.14 28.41 -4.70
N ALA A 108 6.93 28.73 -5.08
CA ALA A 108 5.98 27.77 -5.61
C ALA A 108 6.71 26.84 -6.62
N ARG A 109 7.33 25.77 -6.14
CA ARG A 109 7.57 24.59 -6.96
C ARG A 109 6.17 24.15 -7.33
N ARG A 110 5.64 24.77 -8.41
CA ARG A 110 4.54 24.22 -9.18
C ARG A 110 4.87 22.76 -9.29
N THR A 111 4.22 21.93 -8.47
CA THR A 111 4.16 20.49 -8.71
C THR A 111 3.68 20.41 -10.15
N LYS A 112 4.62 20.21 -11.07
CA LYS A 112 4.30 19.86 -12.45
C LYS A 112 3.45 18.61 -12.29
N GLN A 113 2.14 18.80 -12.32
CA GLN A 113 1.19 17.70 -12.34
C GLN A 113 1.72 16.75 -13.39
N ARG A 114 2.07 15.55 -12.98
CA ARG A 114 2.75 14.57 -13.84
C ARG A 114 1.91 14.38 -15.09
N GLN A 115 2.31 15.03 -16.17
CA GLN A 115 1.64 14.99 -17.47
C GLN A 115 1.89 13.66 -18.19
N GLY A 116 2.60 12.73 -17.53
CA GLY A 116 3.02 11.45 -18.05
C GLY A 116 1.92 10.37 -18.02
N PRO A 117 2.29 9.18 -18.49
CA PRO A 117 1.45 7.99 -18.42
C PRO A 117 0.99 7.72 -16.98
N ILE A 118 -0.30 7.47 -16.79
CA ILE A 118 -0.89 7.19 -15.47
C ILE A 118 -1.24 5.70 -15.43
N ARG A 119 -0.79 5.00 -14.39
CA ARG A 119 -1.13 3.60 -14.16
C ARG A 119 -2.64 3.46 -13.98
N GLY A 120 -3.20 2.37 -14.51
CA GLY A 120 -4.59 1.98 -14.30
C GLY A 120 -4.86 1.56 -12.86
N ASN A 121 -6.14 1.58 -12.48
CA ASN A 121 -6.57 1.15 -11.16
C ASN A 121 -6.42 -0.37 -11.02
N ASP A 122 -6.15 -0.81 -9.82
CA ASP A 122 -6.21 -2.22 -9.46
C ASP A 122 -7.69 -2.61 -9.29
N ILE A 123 -8.02 -3.88 -9.57
CA ILE A 123 -9.37 -4.44 -9.45
C ILE A 123 -9.33 -5.52 -8.38
N GLU A 124 -10.33 -5.55 -7.52
CA GLU A 124 -10.50 -6.60 -6.52
C GLU A 124 -11.77 -7.38 -6.79
N ILE A 125 -11.69 -8.70 -6.73
CA ILE A 125 -12.83 -9.60 -6.88
C ILE A 125 -12.79 -10.67 -5.80
N VAL A 126 -13.95 -11.23 -5.46
CA VAL A 126 -14.06 -12.38 -4.57
C VAL A 126 -14.35 -13.63 -5.40
N VAL A 127 -13.56 -14.68 -5.19
CA VAL A 127 -13.73 -15.97 -5.85
C VAL A 127 -14.17 -16.99 -4.82
N HIS A 128 -15.37 -17.52 -4.99
CA HIS A 128 -15.92 -18.55 -4.11
C HIS A 128 -15.45 -19.94 -4.57
N LEU A 129 -14.90 -20.70 -3.63
CA LEU A 129 -14.44 -22.07 -3.83
C LEU A 129 -15.21 -23.02 -2.93
N THR A 130 -15.40 -24.25 -3.39
CA THR A 130 -15.76 -25.36 -2.51
C THR A 130 -14.55 -25.79 -1.68
N PHE A 131 -14.79 -26.53 -0.62
CA PHE A 131 -13.72 -27.08 0.22
C PHE A 131 -12.75 -27.95 -0.61
N GLU A 132 -13.29 -28.84 -1.46
CA GLU A 132 -12.52 -29.72 -2.32
C GLU A 132 -11.66 -28.93 -3.34
N GLU A 133 -12.23 -27.92 -3.99
CA GLU A 133 -11.50 -27.05 -4.91
C GLU A 133 -10.32 -26.35 -4.22
N SER A 134 -10.45 -26.00 -2.94
CA SER A 134 -9.36 -25.39 -2.18
C SER A 134 -8.23 -26.37 -1.88
N VAL A 135 -8.55 -27.66 -1.68
CA VAL A 135 -7.58 -28.72 -1.39
C VAL A 135 -6.84 -29.14 -2.64
N PHE A 136 -7.56 -29.44 -3.73
CA PHE A 136 -6.95 -29.97 -4.95
C PHE A 136 -6.47 -28.89 -5.92
N GLY A 137 -6.90 -27.65 -5.71
CA GLY A 137 -6.67 -26.57 -6.65
C GLY A 137 -7.59 -26.69 -7.87
N THR A 138 -7.82 -25.58 -8.53
CA THR A 138 -8.69 -25.51 -9.72
C THR A 138 -8.33 -24.32 -10.59
N THR A 139 -8.93 -24.27 -11.78
CA THR A 139 -8.89 -23.06 -12.63
C THR A 139 -10.30 -22.53 -12.76
N LYS A 140 -10.56 -21.36 -12.20
CA LYS A 140 -11.85 -20.67 -12.31
C LYS A 140 -11.83 -19.62 -13.41
N GLU A 141 -12.90 -19.55 -14.18
CA GLU A 141 -13.15 -18.46 -15.12
C GLU A 141 -14.05 -17.42 -14.44
N VAL A 142 -13.58 -16.18 -14.38
CA VAL A 142 -14.34 -15.07 -13.83
C VAL A 142 -14.62 -14.06 -14.93
N GLU A 143 -15.87 -13.68 -15.09
CA GLU A 143 -16.29 -12.62 -16.00
C GLU A 143 -16.22 -11.28 -15.29
N LEU A 144 -15.50 -10.35 -15.86
CA LEU A 144 -15.44 -8.98 -15.35
C LEU A 144 -15.44 -7.96 -16.47
N SER A 145 -16.00 -6.81 -16.18
CA SER A 145 -15.93 -5.64 -17.05
C SER A 145 -14.77 -4.77 -16.57
N ARG A 146 -13.85 -4.44 -17.46
CA ARG A 146 -12.73 -3.56 -17.16
C ARG A 146 -12.40 -2.67 -18.34
N TYR A 147 -11.75 -1.57 -18.04
CA TYR A 147 -11.17 -0.75 -19.09
C TYR A 147 -9.94 -1.45 -19.67
N GLU A 148 -9.97 -1.71 -20.96
CA GLU A 148 -8.82 -2.20 -21.72
C GLU A 148 -8.26 -1.11 -22.61
N GLN A 149 -6.97 -1.22 -22.90
CA GLN A 149 -6.30 -0.30 -23.80
C GLN A 149 -6.96 -0.36 -25.19
N CYS A 150 -7.29 0.80 -25.73
CA CYS A 150 -7.84 0.87 -27.08
C CYS A 150 -6.83 0.38 -28.10
N GLU A 151 -7.17 -0.68 -28.81
CA GLU A 151 -6.31 -1.31 -29.80
C GLU A 151 -5.96 -0.38 -30.98
N HIS A 152 -6.90 0.49 -31.36
CA HIS A 152 -6.73 1.40 -32.48
C HIS A 152 -5.69 2.49 -32.20
N CYS A 153 -5.75 3.15 -31.05
CA CYS A 153 -4.81 4.22 -30.67
C CYS A 153 -3.74 3.80 -29.68
N LYS A 154 -3.70 2.54 -29.27
CA LYS A 154 -2.73 1.99 -28.31
C LYS A 154 -2.61 2.83 -27.04
N GLY A 155 -3.74 3.27 -26.51
CA GLY A 155 -3.82 4.03 -25.25
C GLY A 155 -3.56 5.53 -25.36
N MET A 156 -3.18 6.04 -26.53
CA MET A 156 -2.81 7.45 -26.70
C MET A 156 -4.01 8.39 -26.84
N GLY A 157 -5.19 7.89 -27.18
CA GLY A 157 -6.39 8.70 -27.35
C GLY A 157 -6.47 9.51 -28.64
N ASN A 158 -5.41 9.56 -29.45
CA ASN A 158 -5.38 10.23 -30.75
C ASN A 158 -5.64 9.26 -31.89
N GLU A 159 -6.16 9.76 -33.00
CA GLU A 159 -6.23 8.98 -34.25
C GLU A 159 -4.84 8.64 -34.72
N PRO A 160 -4.55 7.39 -35.14
CA PRO A 160 -3.25 7.00 -35.68
C PRO A 160 -2.81 7.94 -36.81
N GLY A 161 -1.59 8.47 -36.72
CA GLY A 161 -1.07 9.46 -37.67
C GLY A 161 -1.44 10.92 -37.36
N SER A 162 -2.33 11.22 -36.41
CA SER A 162 -2.61 12.59 -36.01
C SER A 162 -1.58 13.13 -35.00
N LYS A 163 -1.29 14.41 -35.09
CA LYS A 163 -0.34 15.08 -34.18
C LYS A 163 -1.00 15.42 -32.84
N ILE A 164 -0.18 15.46 -31.80
CA ILE A 164 -0.55 15.99 -30.50
C ILE A 164 -0.07 17.44 -30.47
N ILE A 165 -1.00 18.38 -30.25
CA ILE A 165 -0.76 19.80 -30.24
C ILE A 165 -0.95 20.38 -28.83
N ASP A 166 -0.35 21.53 -28.55
CA ASP A 166 -0.58 22.22 -27.29
C ASP A 166 -2.03 22.70 -27.20
N CYS A 167 -2.59 22.59 -25.99
CA CYS A 167 -3.97 22.99 -25.77
C CYS A 167 -4.14 24.48 -25.99
N THR A 168 -5.03 24.89 -26.89
CA THR A 168 -5.27 26.27 -27.24
C THR A 168 -5.85 27.12 -26.12
N GLU A 169 -6.50 26.52 -25.12
CA GLU A 169 -7.09 27.21 -23.99
C GLU A 169 -6.11 27.54 -22.85
N CYS A 170 -5.14 26.66 -22.60
CA CYS A 170 -4.16 26.82 -21.53
C CYS A 170 -2.74 27.00 -22.08
N GLN A 171 -2.57 27.06 -23.40
CA GLN A 171 -1.26 27.24 -24.07
C GLN A 171 -0.18 26.29 -23.52
N GLY A 172 -0.53 25.01 -23.31
CA GLY A 172 0.38 24.00 -22.81
C GLY A 172 0.54 23.93 -21.30
N THR A 173 0.01 24.88 -20.53
CA THR A 173 0.20 24.92 -19.06
C THR A 173 -0.62 23.88 -18.29
N GLY A 174 -1.71 23.38 -18.86
CA GLY A 174 -2.64 22.47 -18.20
C GLY A 174 -3.58 23.11 -17.19
N GLN A 175 -3.41 24.40 -16.90
CA GLN A 175 -4.19 25.13 -15.91
C GLN A 175 -4.72 26.44 -16.49
N LYS A 176 -5.90 26.87 -16.04
CA LYS A 176 -6.45 28.19 -16.29
C LYS A 176 -6.33 29.02 -15.02
N VAL A 177 -5.67 30.15 -15.11
CA VAL A 177 -5.57 31.10 -14.00
C VAL A 177 -6.70 32.13 -14.12
N ARG A 178 -7.55 32.21 -13.11
CA ARG A 178 -8.57 33.26 -12.97
C ARG A 178 -8.10 34.24 -11.89
N ILE A 179 -8.08 35.51 -12.24
CA ILE A 179 -7.79 36.59 -11.30
C ILE A 179 -9.12 37.17 -10.85
N GLN A 180 -9.46 37.01 -9.56
CA GLN A 180 -10.60 37.64 -8.94
C GLN A 180 -10.15 38.85 -8.14
N ARG A 181 -10.72 40.01 -8.42
CA ARG A 181 -10.52 41.22 -7.62
C ARG A 181 -11.49 41.21 -6.46
N THR A 182 -10.97 41.16 -5.26
CA THR A 182 -11.74 41.27 -4.02
C THR A 182 -11.42 42.59 -3.32
N PRO A 183 -12.26 43.07 -2.40
CA PRO A 183 -11.96 44.30 -1.64
C PRO A 183 -10.64 44.23 -0.85
N LEU A 184 -10.12 43.03 -0.59
CA LEU A 184 -8.85 42.77 0.12
C LEU A 184 -7.65 42.55 -0.81
N GLY A 185 -7.82 42.67 -2.15
CA GLY A 185 -6.75 42.50 -3.13
C GLY A 185 -7.11 41.55 -4.27
N GLN A 186 -6.14 41.23 -5.11
CA GLN A 186 -6.30 40.31 -6.23
C GLN A 186 -5.94 38.89 -5.80
N ILE A 187 -6.90 37.98 -5.90
CA ILE A 187 -6.68 36.54 -5.64
C ILE A 187 -6.55 35.83 -6.99
N GLN A 188 -5.42 35.15 -7.20
CA GLN A 188 -5.22 34.27 -8.36
C GLN A 188 -5.62 32.85 -8.01
N THR A 189 -6.64 32.33 -8.66
CA THR A 189 -7.09 30.96 -8.52
C THR A 189 -6.70 30.16 -9.77
N ALA A 190 -5.89 29.12 -9.61
CA ALA A 190 -5.57 28.20 -10.69
C ALA A 190 -6.55 27.02 -10.69
N SER A 191 -7.23 26.80 -11.79
CA SER A 191 -8.13 25.66 -12.01
C SER A 191 -7.58 24.75 -13.12
N THR A 192 -7.84 23.45 -13.04
CA THR A 192 -7.47 22.52 -14.10
C THR A 192 -8.17 22.92 -15.41
N CYS A 193 -7.44 22.94 -16.52
CA CYS A 193 -8.02 23.24 -17.83
C CYS A 193 -8.97 22.11 -18.26
N GLU A 194 -10.24 22.41 -18.44
CA GLU A 194 -11.29 21.44 -18.79
C GLU A 194 -11.02 20.76 -20.16
N LYS A 195 -10.54 21.52 -21.14
CA LYS A 195 -10.31 21.01 -22.51
C LYS A 195 -9.23 19.93 -22.60
N CYS A 196 -8.16 20.07 -21.85
CA CYS A 196 -7.06 19.09 -21.82
C CYS A 196 -7.01 18.26 -20.53
N ALA A 197 -7.96 18.46 -19.61
CA ALA A 197 -8.00 17.79 -18.30
C ALA A 197 -6.63 17.81 -17.59
N GLY A 198 -5.96 18.96 -17.61
CA GLY A 198 -4.64 19.15 -17.00
C GLY A 198 -3.46 18.66 -17.82
N ALA A 199 -3.68 18.05 -18.98
CA ALA A 199 -2.60 17.47 -19.80
C ALA A 199 -1.75 18.52 -20.52
N GLY A 200 -2.22 19.75 -20.67
CA GLY A 200 -1.55 20.80 -21.46
C GLY A 200 -1.56 20.54 -22.96
N LYS A 201 -1.79 19.30 -23.41
CA LYS A 201 -1.79 18.88 -24.80
C LYS A 201 -3.09 18.21 -25.16
N VAL A 202 -3.51 18.34 -26.41
CA VAL A 202 -4.72 17.73 -26.96
C VAL A 202 -4.41 17.09 -28.32
N PRO A 203 -5.05 15.96 -28.67
CA PRO A 203 -4.90 15.41 -30.01
C PRO A 203 -5.62 16.32 -31.02
N GLU A 204 -5.00 16.51 -32.19
CA GLU A 204 -5.64 17.22 -33.31
C GLU A 204 -6.92 16.50 -33.77
N LYS A 205 -6.84 15.15 -33.82
CA LYS A 205 -8.00 14.30 -34.07
C LYS A 205 -8.11 13.25 -32.97
N LYS A 206 -9.25 13.22 -32.29
CA LYS A 206 -9.55 12.21 -31.30
C LYS A 206 -9.74 10.84 -31.97
N CYS A 207 -9.27 9.78 -31.31
CA CYS A 207 -9.49 8.41 -31.75
C CYS A 207 -11.00 8.13 -31.91
N ARG A 208 -11.40 7.59 -33.04
CA ARG A 208 -12.81 7.31 -33.35
C ARG A 208 -13.39 6.22 -32.47
N GLN A 209 -12.61 5.22 -32.07
CA GLN A 209 -13.09 4.11 -31.28
C GLN A 209 -13.28 4.48 -29.80
N CYS A 210 -12.29 5.08 -29.15
CA CYS A 210 -12.33 5.42 -27.73
C CYS A 210 -12.71 6.90 -27.46
N LYS A 211 -13.02 7.69 -28.47
CA LYS A 211 -13.43 9.10 -28.36
C LYS A 211 -12.41 9.99 -27.62
N GLY A 212 -11.15 9.57 -27.60
CA GLY A 212 -10.05 10.29 -26.95
C GLY A 212 -9.64 9.78 -25.58
N GLU A 213 -10.35 8.82 -24.99
CA GLU A 213 -10.01 8.27 -23.65
C GLU A 213 -8.78 7.37 -23.65
N GLY A 214 -8.42 6.78 -24.80
CA GLY A 214 -7.32 5.82 -24.89
C GLY A 214 -7.67 4.42 -24.40
N ARG A 215 -8.83 4.23 -23.80
CA ARG A 215 -9.30 2.96 -23.23
C ARG A 215 -10.78 2.73 -23.51
N MET A 216 -11.22 1.50 -23.45
CA MET A 216 -12.60 1.10 -23.70
C MET A 216 -13.04 0.05 -22.69
N LEU A 217 -14.28 0.15 -22.23
CA LEU A 217 -14.87 -0.88 -21.36
C LEU A 217 -15.10 -2.15 -22.19
N LYS A 218 -14.51 -3.27 -21.76
CA LYS A 218 -14.73 -4.59 -22.36
C LYS A 218 -15.10 -5.60 -21.30
N TYR A 219 -15.98 -6.53 -21.66
CA TYR A 219 -16.28 -7.71 -20.87
C TYR A 219 -15.34 -8.83 -21.27
N GLN A 220 -14.64 -9.38 -20.29
CA GLN A 220 -13.64 -10.43 -20.56
C GLN A 220 -13.73 -11.54 -19.51
N LYS A 221 -13.51 -12.79 -19.98
CA LYS A 221 -13.31 -13.95 -19.11
C LYS A 221 -11.85 -14.10 -18.78
N ILE A 222 -11.54 -14.06 -17.51
CA ILE A 222 -10.15 -14.25 -17.03
C ILE A 222 -10.07 -15.60 -16.33
N LYS A 223 -9.10 -16.41 -16.73
CA LYS A 223 -8.78 -17.69 -16.08
C LYS A 223 -7.83 -17.43 -14.92
N ILE A 224 -8.26 -17.83 -13.73
CA ILE A 224 -7.48 -17.72 -12.51
C ILE A 224 -7.09 -19.13 -12.09
N LYS A 225 -5.79 -19.41 -12.11
CA LYS A 225 -5.25 -20.69 -11.62
C LYS A 225 -5.08 -20.61 -10.10
N ILE A 226 -5.80 -21.44 -9.40
CA ILE A 226 -5.82 -21.53 -7.95
C ILE A 226 -4.97 -22.72 -7.54
N PRO A 227 -3.90 -22.52 -6.76
CA PRO A 227 -3.03 -23.60 -6.33
C PRO A 227 -3.73 -24.49 -5.31
N ALA A 228 -3.35 -25.78 -5.28
CA ALA A 228 -3.79 -26.72 -4.28
C ALA A 228 -3.36 -26.26 -2.89
N GLY A 229 -4.24 -26.44 -1.91
CA GLY A 229 -3.96 -26.12 -0.50
C GLY A 229 -4.15 -24.65 -0.14
N ILE A 230 -4.75 -23.84 -1.01
CA ILE A 230 -4.97 -22.41 -0.72
C ILE A 230 -5.79 -22.22 0.57
N HIS A 231 -5.44 -21.18 1.34
CA HIS A 231 -6.16 -20.84 2.56
C HIS A 231 -7.32 -19.89 2.29
N ASP A 232 -8.31 -19.91 3.18
CA ASP A 232 -9.38 -18.90 3.17
C ASP A 232 -8.80 -17.50 3.35
N LYS A 233 -9.43 -16.51 2.72
CA LYS A 233 -9.02 -15.10 2.69
C LYS A 233 -7.64 -14.85 2.06
N ALA A 234 -7.05 -15.83 1.39
CA ALA A 234 -5.85 -15.61 0.61
C ALA A 234 -6.14 -14.74 -0.62
N ALA A 235 -5.17 -13.93 -1.04
CA ALA A 235 -5.27 -13.08 -2.22
C ALA A 235 -4.30 -13.56 -3.31
N ILE A 236 -4.81 -13.77 -4.52
CA ILE A 236 -4.01 -14.09 -5.71
C ILE A 236 -3.89 -12.82 -6.55
N ARG A 237 -2.66 -12.35 -6.76
CA ARG A 237 -2.37 -11.22 -7.62
C ARG A 237 -2.10 -11.67 -9.05
N LEU A 238 -2.84 -11.10 -9.99
CA LEU A 238 -2.61 -11.26 -11.42
C LEU A 238 -2.11 -9.92 -11.99
N SER A 239 -0.81 -9.83 -12.22
CA SER A 239 -0.17 -8.60 -12.67
C SER A 239 -0.65 -8.17 -14.04
N GLY A 240 -0.94 -6.87 -14.20
CA GLY A 240 -1.40 -6.27 -15.46
C GLY A 240 -2.81 -6.69 -15.90
N LYS A 241 -3.61 -7.31 -15.01
CA LYS A 241 -5.00 -7.71 -15.28
C LYS A 241 -6.04 -6.77 -14.68
N GLY A 242 -5.62 -5.66 -14.09
CA GLY A 242 -6.48 -4.56 -13.66
C GLY A 242 -6.96 -3.68 -14.82
N GLU A 243 -7.37 -2.46 -14.53
CA GLU A 243 -7.79 -1.49 -15.55
C GLU A 243 -6.59 -0.99 -16.38
N ALA A 244 -6.84 -0.67 -17.63
CA ALA A 244 -5.86 -0.01 -18.49
C ALA A 244 -5.53 1.40 -17.95
N GLY A 245 -4.25 1.74 -17.99
CA GLY A 245 -3.77 3.07 -17.65
C GLY A 245 -4.24 4.14 -18.62
N LEU A 246 -4.13 5.39 -18.19
CA LEU A 246 -4.42 6.55 -19.02
C LEU A 246 -3.15 7.03 -19.73
N LYS A 247 -3.33 7.63 -20.89
CA LYS A 247 -2.23 8.22 -21.69
C LYS A 247 -1.08 7.22 -21.99
N GLY A 248 -1.43 5.97 -22.30
CA GLY A 248 -0.43 4.92 -22.54
C GLY A 248 0.26 4.39 -21.27
N GLY A 249 -0.29 4.67 -20.08
CA GLY A 249 0.20 4.14 -18.83
C GLY A 249 0.03 2.61 -18.71
N PRO A 250 0.80 1.96 -17.82
CA PRO A 250 0.67 0.53 -17.58
C PRO A 250 -0.69 0.21 -16.96
N ALA A 251 -1.17 -1.01 -17.18
CA ALA A 251 -2.38 -1.49 -16.52
C ALA A 251 -2.14 -1.70 -15.02
N GLY A 252 -3.21 -1.65 -14.25
CA GLY A 252 -3.25 -2.08 -12.86
C GLY A 252 -3.19 -3.60 -12.73
N ASP A 253 -3.36 -4.10 -11.52
CA ASP A 253 -3.37 -5.52 -11.19
C ASP A 253 -4.77 -5.98 -10.79
N LEU A 254 -5.03 -7.28 -10.93
CA LEU A 254 -6.25 -7.90 -10.44
C LEU A 254 -5.93 -8.72 -9.19
N PHE A 255 -6.61 -8.44 -8.10
CA PHE A 255 -6.54 -9.19 -6.84
C PHE A 255 -7.78 -10.06 -6.70
N ALA A 256 -7.58 -11.37 -6.67
CA ALA A 256 -8.63 -12.34 -6.46
C ALA A 256 -8.57 -12.81 -4.99
N HIS A 257 -9.50 -12.36 -4.18
CA HIS A 257 -9.67 -12.78 -2.78
C HIS A 257 -10.45 -14.09 -2.75
N ILE A 258 -9.88 -15.09 -2.12
CA ILE A 258 -10.46 -16.41 -2.02
C ILE A 258 -11.40 -16.48 -0.83
N SER A 259 -12.60 -17.00 -1.07
CA SER A 259 -13.61 -17.31 -0.06
C SER A 259 -13.97 -18.79 -0.15
N ILE A 260 -13.66 -19.56 0.88
CA ILE A 260 -13.89 -21.01 0.89
C ILE A 260 -15.19 -21.31 1.62
N ALA A 261 -16.10 -22.02 0.96
CA ALA A 261 -17.32 -22.48 1.59
C ALA A 261 -16.98 -23.56 2.65
N PRO A 262 -17.57 -23.47 3.86
CA PRO A 262 -17.33 -24.48 4.89
C PRO A 262 -17.89 -25.85 4.44
N SER A 263 -17.13 -26.89 4.71
CA SER A 263 -17.61 -28.27 4.52
C SER A 263 -18.44 -28.72 5.74
N LYS A 264 -19.43 -29.58 5.50
CA LYS A 264 -20.20 -30.20 6.59
C LYS A 264 -19.49 -31.40 7.21
N GLU A 265 -18.60 -32.03 6.45
CA GLU A 265 -17.94 -33.28 6.82
C GLU A 265 -16.50 -33.06 7.31
N PHE A 266 -15.84 -32.03 6.79
CA PHE A 266 -14.43 -31.76 7.03
C PHE A 266 -14.20 -30.40 7.67
N GLU A 267 -13.45 -30.38 8.76
CA GLU A 267 -12.95 -29.15 9.39
C GLU A 267 -11.45 -29.01 9.09
N ARG A 268 -11.04 -27.85 8.59
CA ARG A 268 -9.64 -27.58 8.27
C ARG A 268 -8.99 -26.76 9.37
N GLU A 269 -7.86 -27.25 9.89
CA GLU A 269 -7.01 -26.53 10.83
C GLU A 269 -5.58 -26.42 10.26
N GLY A 270 -5.28 -25.27 9.64
CA GLY A 270 -4.02 -25.10 8.91
C GLY A 270 -3.95 -26.01 7.67
N ASP A 271 -3.02 -26.98 7.68
CA ASP A 271 -2.88 -28.00 6.63
C ASP A 271 -3.53 -29.33 7.02
N ASP A 272 -3.99 -29.46 8.24
CA ASP A 272 -4.61 -30.68 8.73
C ASP A 272 -6.14 -30.65 8.57
N ILE A 273 -6.73 -31.83 8.49
CA ILE A 273 -8.17 -32.03 8.40
C ILE A 273 -8.65 -32.76 9.66
N LYS A 274 -9.78 -32.38 10.19
CA LYS A 274 -10.46 -33.04 11.30
C LYS A 274 -11.82 -33.51 10.83
N THR A 275 -12.17 -34.75 11.24
CA THR A 275 -13.51 -35.33 11.08
C THR A 275 -13.95 -36.01 12.34
N SER A 276 -15.26 -36.13 12.52
CA SER A 276 -15.86 -36.92 13.59
C SER A 276 -16.61 -38.11 12.99
N GLN A 277 -16.31 -39.32 13.44
CA GLN A 277 -16.93 -40.52 12.99
C GLN A 277 -17.67 -41.23 14.15
N ASN A 278 -18.95 -41.46 13.98
CA ASN A 278 -19.71 -42.22 14.96
C ASN A 278 -19.57 -43.72 14.70
N ILE A 279 -19.33 -44.47 15.77
CA ILE A 279 -19.21 -45.94 15.75
C ILE A 279 -20.16 -46.55 16.77
N HIS A 280 -20.51 -47.80 16.60
CA HIS A 280 -21.29 -48.56 17.59
C HIS A 280 -20.43 -48.93 18.80
N LEU A 281 -21.08 -49.00 19.97
CA LEU A 281 -20.39 -49.36 21.22
C LEU A 281 -19.67 -50.71 21.11
N LEU A 282 -20.28 -51.69 20.45
CA LEU A 282 -19.66 -53.00 20.25
C LEU A 282 -18.38 -52.94 19.41
N GLN A 283 -18.32 -52.08 18.42
CA GLN A 283 -17.12 -51.87 17.62
C GLN A 283 -15.98 -51.23 18.46
N ALA A 284 -16.33 -50.35 19.40
CA ALA A 284 -15.34 -49.76 20.31
C ALA A 284 -14.81 -50.78 21.32
N ILE A 285 -15.67 -51.69 21.83
CA ILE A 285 -15.28 -52.70 22.83
C ILE A 285 -14.47 -53.86 22.22
N LEU A 286 -14.98 -54.43 21.11
CA LEU A 286 -14.37 -55.58 20.47
C LEU A 286 -13.24 -55.24 19.49
N GLY A 287 -13.21 -54.04 19.05
CA GLY A 287 -12.39 -53.59 17.91
C GLY A 287 -13.07 -53.95 16.58
N ASP A 288 -12.84 -53.15 15.57
CA ASP A 288 -13.42 -53.36 14.22
C ASP A 288 -12.59 -52.63 13.17
N GLU A 289 -12.90 -52.88 11.91
CA GLU A 289 -12.38 -52.14 10.76
C GLU A 289 -13.51 -51.33 10.13
N ILE A 290 -13.40 -50.04 10.17
CA ILE A 290 -14.43 -49.11 9.64
C ILE A 290 -13.94 -48.39 8.40
N GLU A 291 -14.86 -48.04 7.52
CA GLU A 291 -14.57 -47.14 6.39
C GLU A 291 -14.73 -45.70 6.85
N VAL A 292 -13.66 -44.93 6.66
CA VAL A 292 -13.64 -43.51 6.98
C VAL A 292 -13.49 -42.68 5.69
N LYS A 293 -14.38 -41.75 5.49
CA LYS A 293 -14.28 -40.79 4.39
C LYS A 293 -13.12 -39.85 4.64
N THR A 294 -12.22 -39.78 3.68
CA THR A 294 -11.18 -38.75 3.64
C THR A 294 -11.34 -37.91 2.38
N ILE A 295 -10.71 -36.73 2.36
CA ILE A 295 -10.70 -35.86 1.18
C ILE A 295 -10.02 -36.53 -0.04
N HIS A 296 -9.19 -37.54 0.20
CA HIS A 296 -8.49 -38.28 -0.85
C HIS A 296 -9.17 -39.62 -1.23
N GLY A 297 -10.38 -39.86 -0.73
CA GLY A 297 -11.14 -41.10 -0.91
C GLY A 297 -11.34 -41.87 0.42
N ASP A 298 -12.13 -42.94 0.35
CA ASP A 298 -12.46 -43.74 1.51
C ASP A 298 -11.29 -44.66 1.87
N ILE A 299 -11.00 -44.78 3.15
CA ILE A 299 -9.95 -45.65 3.68
C ILE A 299 -10.48 -46.53 4.84
N LYS A 300 -9.91 -47.69 4.99
CA LYS A 300 -10.18 -48.56 6.12
C LYS A 300 -9.32 -48.21 7.32
N LEU A 301 -9.98 -47.88 8.43
CA LEU A 301 -9.35 -47.56 9.71
C LEU A 301 -9.63 -48.67 10.71
N LYS A 302 -8.55 -49.28 11.21
CA LYS A 302 -8.65 -50.31 12.26
C LYS A 302 -8.80 -49.66 13.62
N ILE A 303 -9.88 -49.95 14.31
CA ILE A 303 -10.16 -49.52 15.68
C ILE A 303 -9.70 -50.61 16.64
N PRO A 304 -8.78 -50.35 17.57
CA PRO A 304 -8.37 -51.29 18.59
C PRO A 304 -9.51 -51.57 19.58
N ALA A 305 -9.56 -52.77 20.10
CA ALA A 305 -10.49 -53.13 21.18
C ALA A 305 -10.25 -52.26 22.42
N GLY A 306 -11.33 -51.83 23.07
CA GLY A 306 -11.26 -50.95 24.24
C GLY A 306 -10.98 -49.47 23.89
N THR A 307 -11.33 -49.02 22.69
CA THR A 307 -11.17 -47.62 22.28
C THR A 307 -12.14 -46.72 23.06
N GLU A 308 -11.60 -45.68 23.69
CA GLU A 308 -12.37 -44.74 24.47
C GLU A 308 -13.09 -43.72 23.55
N ASN A 309 -14.23 -43.21 24.05
CA ASN A 309 -14.96 -42.15 23.33
C ASN A 309 -14.11 -40.89 23.20
N GLY A 310 -14.11 -40.31 22.02
CA GLY A 310 -13.35 -39.10 21.71
C GLY A 310 -11.87 -39.34 21.42
N LYS A 311 -11.42 -40.58 21.31
CA LYS A 311 -10.06 -40.91 20.90
C LYS A 311 -9.81 -40.44 19.47
N VAL A 312 -8.65 -39.81 19.24
CA VAL A 312 -8.26 -39.27 17.94
C VAL A 312 -7.26 -40.20 17.26
N PHE A 313 -7.57 -40.58 16.03
CA PHE A 313 -6.69 -41.36 15.16
C PHE A 313 -6.06 -40.46 14.11
N LYS A 314 -4.75 -40.59 13.93
CA LYS A 314 -3.98 -39.77 12.98
C LYS A 314 -3.68 -40.57 11.71
N LEU A 315 -4.18 -40.05 10.58
CA LEU A 315 -3.91 -40.57 9.25
C LEU A 315 -2.86 -39.68 8.58
N LYS A 316 -1.64 -40.18 8.48
CA LYS A 316 -0.51 -39.42 7.94
C LYS A 316 -0.69 -39.13 6.46
N SER A 317 -0.41 -37.87 6.04
CA SER A 317 -0.45 -37.43 4.65
C SER A 317 -1.83 -37.46 3.97
N TYR A 318 -2.92 -37.51 4.74
CA TYR A 318 -4.30 -37.45 4.25
C TYR A 318 -4.93 -36.04 4.43
N GLY A 319 -4.14 -35.08 4.85
CA GLY A 319 -4.55 -33.68 4.96
C GLY A 319 -4.43 -32.90 3.65
N VAL A 320 -4.38 -31.57 3.79
CA VAL A 320 -4.32 -30.61 2.70
C VAL A 320 -2.89 -30.49 2.15
N PRO A 321 -2.68 -30.46 0.82
CA PRO A 321 -1.37 -30.21 0.25
C PRO A 321 -0.85 -28.82 0.66
N ARG A 322 0.44 -28.71 0.92
CA ARG A 322 1.09 -27.42 1.19
C ARG A 322 1.44 -26.70 -0.11
N ILE A 323 1.10 -25.43 -0.18
CA ILE A 323 1.38 -24.62 -1.38
C ILE A 323 2.88 -24.65 -1.72
N GLY A 324 3.21 -25.01 -2.96
CA GLY A 324 4.59 -24.99 -3.47
C GLY A 324 5.45 -26.18 -3.04
N THR A 325 4.90 -27.15 -2.33
CA THR A 325 5.62 -28.37 -1.93
C THR A 325 4.80 -29.62 -2.23
N SER A 326 5.43 -30.79 -2.21
CA SER A 326 4.75 -32.09 -2.30
C SER A 326 4.24 -32.60 -0.94
N ALA A 327 4.53 -31.89 0.13
CA ALA A 327 4.12 -32.29 1.48
C ALA A 327 2.62 -32.08 1.66
N LYS A 328 1.98 -32.97 2.41
CA LYS A 328 0.57 -32.90 2.82
C LYS A 328 0.49 -32.84 4.34
N GLY A 329 -0.53 -32.21 4.86
CA GLY A 329 -0.91 -32.31 6.25
C GLY A 329 -1.45 -33.69 6.62
N ASP A 330 -1.93 -33.86 7.82
CA ASP A 330 -2.49 -35.08 8.33
C ASP A 330 -4.01 -34.95 8.48
N HIS A 331 -4.68 -36.11 8.58
CA HIS A 331 -6.10 -36.16 8.85
C HIS A 331 -6.35 -36.78 10.23
N PHE A 332 -7.06 -36.11 11.08
CA PHE A 332 -7.41 -36.50 12.42
C PHE A 332 -8.88 -36.91 12.47
N VAL A 333 -9.13 -38.18 12.79
CA VAL A 333 -10.46 -38.80 12.92
C VAL A 333 -10.75 -38.98 14.40
N LYS A 334 -11.78 -38.32 14.89
CA LYS A 334 -12.26 -38.40 16.27
C LYS A 334 -13.44 -39.33 16.39
#